data_dad740346baaaab57646916f11329fde
#
_entry.id   dad740346baaaab57646916f11329fde
#
_cell.length_a   1.000
_cell.length_b   1.000
_cell.length_c   1.000
_cell.angle_alpha   90.00
_cell.angle_beta   90.00
_cell.angle_gamma   90.00
#
_symmetry.space_group_name_H-M   'P 1'
#
loop_
_entity.id
_entity.type
_entity.pdbx_description
1 polymer ?
#
loop_
_entity_poly.entity_id
_entity_poly.type
_entity_poly.pdbx_seq_one_letter_code
_entity_poly.pdbx_strand_id
1 'polypeptide(L)'
;MAAARACIVALALVAALFVAGSAAAAAGNAGGRPQLSLRQRRRQLLRQRQVRSHLKRLNKAPLATIESPDGDIIDCVHISNQPALDHPFLKNHTVQMRPAYHPEGLYDDESKVASQRNAQTITQMWHQNGRCPEGTIPIRRTKEEDVLRASSVRRYGKKKRRSAPNPMSVDPDMLNESGHQHAIAYVEGDKYYGAKATINVWQPKIEQANEFSLSQLWILGGSFGQDLNSIEAGWQVSPDLYGDNNTRLFTYWTSDAYQATGCYNLLCSGFIQINNQIAMGASIFPTSSYSGSQYDISILIWKDPKEGNWWMQFGKDYVLGYWPSFLFSYLADSASMVEWGGEVVNSQADGVHTSTQMGSGHFPEEGFGRASYFKGVQVVDSSNNLGAPRGGLGTFTEQSSCYDVQSGSNADWGTYFYYGGPGRSSSCQ
;
A
#
# COMPACT_ATOMS: atom_id res chain seq x y z
N MET A 1 -24.29 66.57 -53.36
CA MET A 1 -22.90 66.37 -52.89
C MET A 1 -22.74 66.61 -51.35
N ALA A 2 -23.74 67.11 -50.67
CA ALA A 2 -23.67 67.36 -49.22
C ALA A 2 -24.01 66.12 -48.35
N ALA A 3 -24.78 65.19 -48.86
CA ALA A 3 -25.18 63.99 -48.11
C ALA A 3 -24.11 62.91 -48.03
N ALA A 4 -23.19 62.82 -48.99
CA ALA A 4 -22.11 61.83 -49.00
C ALA A 4 -20.97 62.15 -48.01
N ARG A 5 -20.76 63.40 -47.63
CA ARG A 5 -19.73 63.86 -46.71
C ARG A 5 -20.14 63.61 -45.22
N ALA A 6 -21.43 63.66 -44.94
CA ALA A 6 -21.94 63.39 -43.55
C ALA A 6 -21.85 61.90 -43.14
N CYS A 7 -22.03 60.96 -44.07
CA CYS A 7 -21.87 59.53 -43.84
C CYS A 7 -20.43 59.08 -43.53
N ILE A 8 -19.46 59.74 -44.22
CA ILE A 8 -18.04 59.35 -44.01
C ILE A 8 -17.49 59.82 -42.65
N VAL A 9 -17.95 60.99 -42.19
CA VAL A 9 -17.55 61.48 -40.84
C VAL A 9 -18.22 60.69 -39.70
N ALA A 10 -19.46 60.23 -39.90
CA ALA A 10 -20.15 59.38 -38.91
C ALA A 10 -19.52 57.98 -38.80
N LEU A 11 -19.09 57.38 -39.90
CA LEU A 11 -18.38 56.09 -39.91
C LEU A 11 -16.97 56.17 -39.29
N ALA A 12 -16.27 57.27 -39.44
CA ALA A 12 -14.94 57.47 -38.83
C ALA A 12 -15.05 57.66 -37.30
N LEU A 13 -16.10 58.31 -36.80
CA LEU A 13 -16.32 58.47 -35.38
C LEU A 13 -16.76 57.16 -34.69
N VAL A 14 -17.56 56.33 -35.35
CA VAL A 14 -17.94 55.01 -34.83
C VAL A 14 -16.75 54.06 -34.79
N ALA A 15 -15.89 54.08 -35.80
CA ALA A 15 -14.67 53.28 -35.82
C ALA A 15 -13.65 53.71 -34.74
N ALA A 16 -13.54 55.02 -34.45
CA ALA A 16 -12.68 55.50 -33.36
C ALA A 16 -13.19 55.12 -31.96
N LEU A 17 -14.52 55.06 -31.77
CA LEU A 17 -15.10 54.61 -30.50
C LEU A 17 -14.93 53.08 -30.29
N PHE A 18 -14.95 52.25 -31.32
CA PHE A 18 -14.71 50.82 -31.23
C PHE A 18 -13.23 50.49 -30.97
N VAL A 19 -12.30 51.24 -31.50
CA VAL A 19 -10.85 51.05 -31.24
C VAL A 19 -10.48 51.52 -29.83
N ALA A 20 -11.10 52.54 -29.28
CA ALA A 20 -10.88 52.95 -27.88
C ALA A 20 -11.49 51.99 -26.87
N GLY A 21 -12.62 51.32 -27.19
CA GLY A 21 -13.25 50.32 -26.32
C GLY A 21 -12.46 49.02 -26.24
N SER A 22 -11.77 48.62 -27.33
CA SER A 22 -10.95 47.39 -27.34
C SER A 22 -9.60 47.56 -26.64
N ALA A 23 -9.05 48.78 -26.56
CA ALA A 23 -7.82 49.03 -25.83
C ALA A 23 -7.99 49.07 -24.28
N ALA A 24 -9.18 49.43 -23.80
CA ALA A 24 -9.49 49.41 -22.37
C ALA A 24 -9.78 48.02 -21.81
N ALA A 25 -10.19 47.04 -22.65
CA ALA A 25 -10.44 45.66 -22.23
C ALA A 25 -9.18 44.80 -22.21
N ALA A 26 -8.08 45.21 -22.81
CA ALA A 26 -6.82 44.46 -22.85
C ALA A 26 -5.84 44.81 -21.70
N ALA A 27 -6.14 45.81 -20.87
CA ALA A 27 -5.29 46.23 -19.76
C ALA A 27 -5.65 45.59 -18.38
N GLY A 28 -6.60 44.66 -18.35
CA GLY A 28 -7.07 44.08 -17.11
C GLY A 28 -7.03 42.57 -17.07
N ASN A 29 -5.89 41.91 -17.23
CA ASN A 29 -5.57 40.60 -16.63
C ASN A 29 -4.13 40.16 -16.91
N ALA A 30 -3.17 41.00 -16.55
CA ALA A 30 -1.87 40.46 -16.16
C ALA A 30 -2.06 39.90 -14.75
N GLY A 31 -2.58 38.66 -14.66
CA GLY A 31 -2.66 37.89 -13.43
C GLY A 31 -1.24 37.67 -12.92
N GLY A 32 -0.72 38.64 -12.20
CA GLY A 32 0.54 38.51 -11.48
C GLY A 32 0.36 37.36 -10.49
N ARG A 33 1.11 36.26 -10.67
CA ARG A 33 1.20 35.19 -9.69
C ARG A 33 1.42 35.85 -8.32
N PRO A 34 0.62 35.55 -7.31
CA PRO A 34 0.73 36.20 -6.01
C PRO A 34 2.17 36.04 -5.51
N GLN A 35 2.86 37.16 -5.31
CA GLN A 35 4.24 37.13 -4.82
C GLN A 35 4.22 36.59 -3.40
N LEU A 36 4.84 35.41 -3.19
CA LEU A 36 5.00 34.81 -1.88
C LEU A 36 5.72 35.77 -0.94
N SER A 37 5.23 35.94 0.28
CA SER A 37 5.93 36.68 1.33
C SER A 37 7.32 36.13 1.58
N LEU A 38 8.24 36.91 2.11
CA LEU A 38 9.61 36.47 2.47
C LEU A 38 9.58 35.25 3.41
N ARG A 39 8.62 35.20 4.36
CA ARG A 39 8.43 34.05 5.27
C ARG A 39 7.99 32.80 4.51
N GLN A 40 7.08 32.90 3.53
CA GLN A 40 6.64 31.79 2.69
C GLN A 40 7.76 31.29 1.80
N ARG A 41 8.52 32.17 1.16
CA ARG A 41 9.71 31.81 0.35
C ARG A 41 10.76 31.08 1.19
N ARG A 42 11.05 31.57 2.41
CA ARG A 42 12.00 30.91 3.33
C ARG A 42 11.51 29.50 3.74
N ARG A 43 10.21 29.33 4.07
CA ARG A 43 9.62 28.03 4.38
C ARG A 43 9.72 27.06 3.19
N GLN A 44 9.41 27.53 1.99
CA GLN A 44 9.52 26.73 0.76
C GLN A 44 10.96 26.27 0.49
N LEU A 45 11.94 27.15 0.61
CA LEU A 45 13.36 26.82 0.44
C LEU A 45 13.84 25.81 1.50
N LEU A 46 13.42 25.95 2.75
CA LEU A 46 13.75 25.00 3.82
C LEU A 46 13.12 23.62 3.53
N ARG A 47 11.85 23.57 3.09
CA ARG A 47 11.19 22.32 2.71
C ARG A 47 11.92 21.65 1.53
N GLN A 48 12.27 22.39 0.49
CA GLN A 48 13.02 21.85 -0.64
C GLN A 48 14.39 21.27 -0.22
N ARG A 49 15.13 21.96 0.68
CA ARG A 49 16.39 21.45 1.23
C ARG A 49 16.19 20.15 2.01
N GLN A 50 15.13 20.06 2.81
CA GLN A 50 14.79 18.85 3.56
C GLN A 50 14.43 17.70 2.63
N VAL A 51 13.63 17.96 1.57
CA VAL A 51 13.28 16.95 0.55
C VAL A 51 14.53 16.45 -0.16
N ARG A 52 15.39 17.32 -0.66
CA ARG A 52 16.64 16.92 -1.34
C ARG A 52 17.57 16.11 -0.42
N SER A 53 17.70 16.51 0.85
CA SER A 53 18.50 15.76 1.83
C SER A 53 17.91 14.38 2.09
N HIS A 54 16.58 14.27 2.17
CA HIS A 54 15.87 13.01 2.34
C HIS A 54 16.04 12.07 1.14
N LEU A 55 15.84 12.60 -0.07
CA LEU A 55 16.02 11.85 -1.31
C LEU A 55 17.46 11.33 -1.47
N LYS A 56 18.47 12.16 -1.15
CA LYS A 56 19.87 11.75 -1.20
C LYS A 56 20.18 10.58 -0.25
N ARG A 57 19.50 10.51 0.89
CA ARG A 57 19.67 9.42 1.86
C ARG A 57 18.93 8.16 1.41
N LEU A 58 17.71 8.33 0.86
CA LEU A 58 16.82 7.24 0.52
C LEU A 58 17.18 6.58 -0.82
N ASN A 59 17.41 7.39 -1.85
CA ASN A 59 17.81 6.90 -3.17
C ASN A 59 19.31 6.59 -3.16
N LYS A 60 19.65 5.35 -2.93
CA LYS A 60 21.03 4.85 -2.96
C LYS A 60 21.57 4.83 -4.38
N ALA A 61 22.89 4.88 -4.52
CA ALA A 61 23.55 4.80 -5.84
C ALA A 61 23.25 3.43 -6.49
N PRO A 62 22.62 3.38 -7.66
CA PRO A 62 22.32 2.14 -8.35
C PRO A 62 23.50 1.67 -9.19
N LEU A 63 23.59 0.34 -9.41
CA LEU A 63 24.49 -0.27 -10.40
C LEU A 63 23.83 -0.30 -11.79
N ALA A 64 22.52 -0.37 -11.84
CA ALA A 64 21.71 -0.28 -13.05
C ALA A 64 20.37 0.39 -12.73
N THR A 65 19.73 0.96 -13.74
CA THR A 65 18.41 1.60 -13.61
C THR A 65 17.52 1.08 -14.74
N ILE A 66 16.28 0.74 -14.40
CA ILE A 66 15.27 0.24 -15.33
C ILE A 66 14.06 1.18 -15.27
N GLU A 67 13.66 1.72 -16.43
CA GLU A 67 12.43 2.50 -16.56
C GLU A 67 11.26 1.53 -16.78
N SER A 68 10.24 1.62 -15.95
CA SER A 68 9.04 0.80 -16.04
C SER A 68 8.01 1.45 -16.98
N PRO A 69 7.23 0.68 -17.74
CA PRO A 69 6.18 1.22 -18.63
C PRO A 69 5.12 2.08 -17.91
N ASP A 70 4.90 1.88 -16.62
CA ASP A 70 4.00 2.68 -15.78
C ASP A 70 4.62 3.98 -15.25
N GLY A 71 5.85 4.31 -15.69
CA GLY A 71 6.56 5.53 -15.30
C GLY A 71 7.34 5.41 -13.99
N ASP A 72 7.36 4.26 -13.32
CA ASP A 72 8.27 3.99 -12.22
C ASP A 72 9.71 3.89 -12.71
N ILE A 73 10.64 4.22 -11.85
CA ILE A 73 12.07 4.00 -12.07
C ILE A 73 12.54 3.00 -11.02
N ILE A 74 13.10 1.88 -11.46
CA ILE A 74 13.62 0.84 -10.58
C ILE A 74 15.14 0.92 -10.57
N ASP A 75 15.69 1.23 -9.42
CA ASP A 75 17.13 1.27 -9.18
C ASP A 75 17.60 -0.08 -8.66
N CYS A 76 18.52 -0.72 -9.37
CA CYS A 76 19.17 -1.94 -8.93
C CYS A 76 20.35 -1.57 -8.01
N VAL A 77 20.10 -1.59 -6.71
CA VAL A 77 21.05 -1.18 -5.68
C VAL A 77 21.77 -2.41 -5.13
N HIS A 78 23.09 -2.31 -4.91
CA HIS A 78 23.85 -3.40 -4.28
C HIS A 78 23.24 -3.75 -2.91
N ILE A 79 23.10 -5.03 -2.63
CA ILE A 79 22.39 -5.54 -1.45
C ILE A 79 22.94 -4.97 -0.14
N SER A 80 24.25 -4.70 -0.06
CA SER A 80 24.89 -4.09 1.12
C SER A 80 24.66 -2.60 1.28
N ASN A 81 24.08 -1.93 0.27
CA ASN A 81 23.85 -0.49 0.28
C ASN A 81 22.36 -0.10 0.47
N GLN A 82 21.49 -1.08 0.71
CA GLN A 82 20.06 -0.82 0.85
C GLN A 82 19.70 0.05 2.07
N PRO A 83 18.58 0.80 2.04
CA PRO A 83 18.17 1.69 3.13
C PRO A 83 18.00 0.99 4.48
N ALA A 84 17.68 -0.31 4.49
CA ALA A 84 17.55 -1.10 5.69
C ALA A 84 18.80 -1.03 6.57
N LEU A 85 19.98 -1.03 5.96
CA LEU A 85 21.28 -1.04 6.66
C LEU A 85 21.71 0.31 7.20
N ASP A 86 20.92 1.38 6.98
CA ASP A 86 21.13 2.68 7.65
C ASP A 86 20.73 2.64 9.14
N HIS A 87 20.11 1.56 9.61
CA HIS A 87 19.77 1.38 11.02
C HIS A 87 21.04 1.27 11.88
N PRO A 88 21.17 2.00 13.00
CA PRO A 88 22.40 1.98 13.81
C PRO A 88 22.84 0.58 14.24
N PHE A 89 21.89 -0.32 14.54
CA PHE A 89 22.17 -1.70 14.95
C PHE A 89 22.51 -2.63 13.77
N LEU A 90 22.34 -2.18 12.52
CA LEU A 90 22.64 -2.98 11.34
C LEU A 90 23.96 -2.61 10.66
N LYS A 91 24.75 -1.69 11.22
CA LYS A 91 26.04 -1.28 10.63
C LYS A 91 27.01 -2.43 10.36
N ASN A 92 27.02 -3.45 11.21
CA ASN A 92 27.87 -4.63 11.12
C ASN A 92 27.06 -5.90 10.86
N HIS A 93 25.80 -5.75 10.41
CA HIS A 93 24.93 -6.88 10.16
C HIS A 93 25.36 -7.60 8.88
N THR A 94 25.57 -8.91 8.97
CA THR A 94 25.74 -9.76 7.79
C THR A 94 24.36 -10.12 7.25
N VAL A 95 24.06 -9.72 6.02
CA VAL A 95 22.78 -10.02 5.39
C VAL A 95 22.63 -11.54 5.25
N GLN A 96 21.54 -12.07 5.80
CA GLN A 96 21.16 -13.47 5.60
C GLN A 96 20.55 -13.64 4.21
N MET A 97 21.16 -14.47 3.37
CA MET A 97 20.69 -14.70 1.99
C MET A 97 19.58 -15.74 1.89
N ARG A 98 19.26 -16.42 2.98
CA ARG A 98 18.19 -17.44 3.08
C ARG A 98 17.78 -17.64 4.53
N PRO A 99 16.52 -18.04 4.81
CA PRO A 99 16.13 -18.52 6.13
C PRO A 99 16.86 -19.84 6.46
N ALA A 100 17.01 -20.13 7.75
CA ALA A 100 17.54 -21.42 8.19
C ALA A 100 16.48 -22.53 8.02
N TYR A 101 15.20 -22.19 8.28
CA TYR A 101 14.08 -23.13 8.16
C TYR A 101 12.87 -22.44 7.51
N HIS A 102 12.15 -23.22 6.69
CA HIS A 102 10.80 -22.89 6.23
C HIS A 102 9.78 -23.61 7.13
N PRO A 103 8.54 -23.16 7.19
CA PRO A 103 7.49 -23.91 7.86
C PRO A 103 7.28 -25.28 7.21
N GLU A 104 7.09 -26.30 8.05
CA GLU A 104 6.70 -27.64 7.56
C GLU A 104 5.26 -27.59 7.00
N GLY A 105 5.01 -28.41 5.99
CA GLY A 105 3.73 -28.40 5.26
C GLY A 105 3.64 -27.37 4.15
N LEU A 106 4.65 -26.49 3.98
CA LEU A 106 4.63 -25.46 2.93
C LEU A 106 4.49 -26.04 1.51
N TYR A 107 5.09 -27.21 1.26
CA TYR A 107 5.15 -27.87 -0.06
C TYR A 107 4.19 -29.05 -0.19
N ASP A 108 3.45 -29.41 0.87
CA ASP A 108 2.54 -30.58 0.85
C ASP A 108 1.32 -30.38 -0.06
N ASP A 109 0.93 -29.14 -0.33
CA ASP A 109 -0.18 -28.79 -1.22
C ASP A 109 0.17 -28.89 -2.72
N GLU A 110 1.41 -29.14 -3.10
CA GLU A 110 1.81 -29.19 -4.52
C GLU A 110 1.17 -30.34 -5.29
N SER A 111 0.85 -31.44 -4.62
CA SER A 111 0.20 -32.61 -5.24
C SER A 111 -1.27 -32.35 -5.64
N LYS A 112 -1.94 -31.40 -4.97
CA LYS A 112 -3.36 -31.06 -5.23
C LYS A 112 -3.53 -29.95 -6.26
N VAL A 113 -2.51 -29.10 -6.47
CA VAL A 113 -2.58 -27.91 -7.35
C VAL A 113 -2.11 -28.20 -8.79
N ALA A 114 -1.71 -29.43 -9.12
CA ALA A 114 -1.31 -29.81 -10.47
C ALA A 114 -2.39 -29.63 -11.56
N SER A 115 -3.65 -29.40 -11.17
CA SER A 115 -4.79 -29.18 -12.09
C SER A 115 -5.05 -27.71 -12.47
N GLN A 116 -4.35 -26.73 -11.88
CA GLN A 116 -4.50 -25.29 -12.22
C GLN A 116 -3.31 -24.73 -13.02
N ARG A 117 -2.84 -25.45 -14.03
CA ARG A 117 -1.70 -25.07 -14.89
C ARG A 117 -1.90 -23.82 -15.77
N ASN A 118 -3.03 -23.11 -15.67
CA ASN A 118 -3.32 -21.91 -16.48
C ASN A 118 -3.53 -20.63 -15.67
N ALA A 119 -3.14 -20.58 -14.41
CA ALA A 119 -3.15 -19.30 -13.68
C ALA A 119 -2.06 -18.40 -14.27
N GLN A 120 -2.45 -17.34 -14.96
CA GLN A 120 -1.52 -16.31 -15.41
C GLN A 120 -0.86 -15.72 -14.17
N THR A 121 0.46 -15.81 -14.10
CA THR A 121 1.24 -15.35 -12.95
C THR A 121 1.23 -13.82 -12.89
N ILE A 122 0.86 -13.26 -11.75
CA ILE A 122 1.03 -11.82 -11.49
C ILE A 122 2.51 -11.47 -11.58
N THR A 123 2.79 -10.38 -12.27
CA THR A 123 4.14 -9.86 -12.51
C THR A 123 4.21 -8.37 -12.22
N GLN A 124 5.38 -7.79 -12.30
CA GLN A 124 5.60 -6.35 -12.20
C GLN A 124 5.97 -5.76 -13.57
N MET A 125 5.44 -4.58 -13.90
CA MET A 125 5.58 -3.99 -15.24
C MET A 125 7.04 -3.74 -15.64
N TRP A 126 7.89 -3.39 -14.70
CA TRP A 126 9.30 -3.11 -14.98
C TRP A 126 10.08 -4.31 -15.56
N HIS A 127 9.58 -5.55 -15.34
CA HIS A 127 10.18 -6.77 -15.93
C HIS A 127 10.18 -6.77 -17.46
N GLN A 128 9.30 -5.96 -18.09
CA GLN A 128 9.26 -5.84 -19.56
C GLN A 128 10.52 -5.17 -20.11
N ASN A 129 11.16 -4.30 -19.32
CA ASN A 129 12.30 -3.49 -19.75
C ASN A 129 13.65 -3.94 -19.17
N GLY A 130 13.66 -5.01 -18.36
CA GLY A 130 14.92 -5.56 -17.85
C GLY A 130 14.79 -6.33 -16.56
N ARG A 131 15.97 -6.64 -15.99
CA ARG A 131 16.11 -7.33 -14.71
C ARG A 131 17.30 -6.77 -13.96
N CYS A 132 17.23 -6.77 -12.64
CA CYS A 132 18.35 -6.38 -11.80
C CYS A 132 19.45 -7.45 -11.80
N PRO A 133 20.73 -7.05 -11.88
CA PRO A 133 21.87 -7.97 -11.80
C PRO A 133 21.91 -8.73 -10.47
N GLU A 134 22.60 -9.86 -10.46
CA GLU A 134 22.90 -10.58 -9.21
C GLU A 134 23.63 -9.68 -8.21
N GLY A 135 23.41 -9.90 -6.92
CA GLY A 135 23.96 -9.08 -5.84
C GLY A 135 23.31 -7.73 -5.66
N THR A 136 22.25 -7.42 -6.43
CA THR A 136 21.45 -6.20 -6.29
C THR A 136 20.01 -6.50 -5.91
N ILE A 137 19.31 -5.49 -5.40
CA ILE A 137 17.89 -5.53 -5.15
C ILE A 137 17.19 -4.39 -5.92
N PRO A 138 15.97 -4.62 -6.45
CA PRO A 138 15.21 -3.57 -7.13
C PRO A 138 14.54 -2.66 -6.11
N ILE A 139 14.82 -1.37 -6.18
CA ILE A 139 14.21 -0.34 -5.34
C ILE A 139 13.49 0.65 -6.24
N ARG A 140 12.19 0.86 -6.02
CA ARG A 140 11.46 1.94 -6.67
C ARG A 140 12.05 3.28 -6.24
N ARG A 141 12.57 4.05 -7.21
CA ARG A 141 13.14 5.39 -6.94
C ARG A 141 12.07 6.31 -6.41
N THR A 142 12.33 6.93 -5.26
CA THR A 142 11.47 7.99 -4.72
C THR A 142 11.71 9.29 -5.48
N LYS A 143 10.64 9.86 -6.04
CA LYS A 143 10.66 11.14 -6.74
C LYS A 143 10.43 12.31 -5.76
N GLU A 144 10.80 13.53 -6.16
CA GLU A 144 10.57 14.74 -5.34
C GLU A 144 9.06 14.95 -5.09
N GLU A 145 8.25 14.70 -6.10
CA GLU A 145 6.79 14.80 -6.05
C GLU A 145 6.18 13.82 -5.03
N ASP A 146 6.74 12.61 -4.88
CA ASP A 146 6.28 11.64 -3.90
C ASP A 146 6.38 12.20 -2.47
N VAL A 147 7.53 12.79 -2.14
CA VAL A 147 7.76 13.39 -0.82
C VAL A 147 6.95 14.68 -0.63
N LEU A 148 6.71 15.45 -1.70
CA LEU A 148 5.95 16.70 -1.65
C LEU A 148 4.44 16.49 -1.48
N ARG A 149 3.88 15.34 -1.90
CA ARG A 149 2.48 14.98 -1.62
C ARG A 149 2.22 14.79 -0.13
N ALA A 150 3.16 14.23 0.59
CA ALA A 150 3.03 14.07 2.04
C ALA A 150 2.96 15.41 2.77
N SER A 151 2.23 15.49 3.89
CA SER A 151 2.12 16.68 4.73
C SER A 151 3.47 17.19 5.26
N SER A 152 4.45 16.32 5.39
CA SER A 152 5.83 16.64 5.73
C SER A 152 6.79 15.50 5.33
N VAL A 153 8.09 15.81 5.19
CA VAL A 153 9.14 14.81 4.93
C VAL A 153 9.15 13.69 5.97
N ARG A 154 8.84 13.99 7.24
CA ARG A 154 8.78 12.99 8.32
C ARG A 154 7.58 12.05 8.22
N ARG A 155 6.50 12.48 7.54
CA ARG A 155 5.27 11.70 7.36
C ARG A 155 5.29 10.88 6.09
N TYR A 156 6.17 11.19 5.14
CA TYR A 156 6.31 10.42 3.92
C TYR A 156 6.65 8.96 4.23
N GLY A 157 5.93 8.05 3.62
CA GLY A 157 6.11 6.62 3.81
C GLY A 157 5.63 6.06 5.16
N LYS A 158 4.83 6.83 5.92
CA LYS A 158 4.31 6.38 7.23
C LYS A 158 2.78 6.35 7.24
N LYS A 159 2.22 5.29 7.82
CA LYS A 159 0.80 5.21 8.16
C LYS A 159 0.44 6.25 9.25
N LYS A 160 -0.83 6.60 9.31
CA LYS A 160 -1.37 7.40 10.43
C LYS A 160 -1.51 6.50 11.66
N ARG A 161 -1.59 7.08 12.85
CA ARG A 161 -1.87 6.35 14.09
C ARG A 161 -3.20 5.59 13.98
N ARG A 162 -3.30 4.43 14.65
CA ARG A 162 -4.50 3.58 14.71
C ARG A 162 -4.93 2.98 13.37
N SER A 163 -3.96 2.47 12.62
CA SER A 163 -4.21 1.81 11.35
C SER A 163 -4.53 0.32 11.46
N ALA A 164 -4.19 -0.35 12.59
CA ALA A 164 -4.55 -1.75 12.78
C ALA A 164 -5.94 -1.85 13.41
N PRO A 165 -6.85 -2.69 12.87
CA PRO A 165 -8.15 -2.94 13.46
C PRO A 165 -8.01 -3.59 14.84
N ASN A 166 -8.96 -3.35 15.73
CA ASN A 166 -9.01 -4.01 17.03
C ASN A 166 -10.38 -4.67 17.22
N PRO A 167 -10.54 -5.94 16.81
CA PRO A 167 -11.80 -6.66 16.92
C PRO A 167 -12.29 -6.80 18.37
N MET A 168 -11.39 -6.65 19.35
CA MET A 168 -11.71 -6.72 20.79
C MET A 168 -12.10 -5.37 21.38
N SER A 169 -12.08 -4.28 20.63
CA SER A 169 -12.50 -2.98 21.15
C SER A 169 -14.02 -2.94 21.32
N VAL A 170 -14.45 -2.64 22.53
CA VAL A 170 -15.87 -2.40 22.86
C VAL A 170 -16.27 -0.92 22.78
N ASP A 171 -15.33 -0.06 22.38
CA ASP A 171 -15.54 1.39 22.30
C ASP A 171 -15.86 1.83 20.87
N PRO A 172 -17.15 2.10 20.53
CA PRO A 172 -17.55 2.52 19.20
C PRO A 172 -16.94 3.87 18.75
N ASP A 173 -16.66 4.76 19.69
CA ASP A 173 -16.13 6.09 19.39
C ASP A 173 -14.65 5.98 18.96
N MET A 174 -13.92 5.02 19.51
CA MET A 174 -12.54 4.74 19.14
C MET A 174 -12.40 4.17 17.72
N LEU A 175 -13.43 3.51 17.20
CA LEU A 175 -13.44 2.91 15.87
C LEU A 175 -13.64 3.97 14.77
N ASN A 176 -14.41 5.03 15.04
CA ASN A 176 -14.76 6.05 14.05
C ASN A 176 -13.76 7.22 13.96
N GLU A 177 -13.01 7.53 15.03
CA GLU A 177 -12.11 8.69 15.06
C GLU A 177 -10.95 8.64 14.08
N SER A 178 -10.53 7.46 13.62
CA SER A 178 -9.39 7.30 12.73
C SER A 178 -9.71 7.51 11.25
N GLY A 179 -10.98 7.36 10.86
CA GLY A 179 -11.44 7.28 9.48
C GLY A 179 -11.00 6.00 8.75
N HIS A 180 -10.36 5.04 9.45
CA HIS A 180 -10.02 3.74 8.90
C HIS A 180 -11.22 2.80 9.07
N GLN A 181 -11.55 2.05 8.02
CA GLN A 181 -12.61 1.04 8.03
C GLN A 181 -12.06 -0.27 7.49
N HIS A 182 -12.47 -1.36 8.12
CA HIS A 182 -11.95 -2.69 7.88
C HIS A 182 -13.06 -3.68 7.57
N ALA A 183 -12.73 -4.71 6.79
CA ALA A 183 -13.49 -5.95 6.67
C ALA A 183 -12.46 -7.07 6.71
N ILE A 184 -12.32 -7.70 7.87
CA ILE A 184 -11.23 -8.63 8.17
C ILE A 184 -11.72 -9.96 8.74
N ALA A 185 -10.90 -11.00 8.54
CA ALA A 185 -10.93 -12.21 9.33
C ALA A 185 -9.69 -12.25 10.23
N TYR A 186 -9.79 -12.89 11.40
CA TYR A 186 -8.71 -12.92 12.36
C TYR A 186 -8.66 -14.20 13.19
N VAL A 187 -7.52 -14.41 13.83
CA VAL A 187 -7.30 -15.41 14.86
C VAL A 187 -6.53 -14.80 16.04
N GLU A 188 -6.87 -15.25 17.25
CA GLU A 188 -6.25 -14.83 18.50
C GLU A 188 -6.26 -15.94 19.55
N GLY A 189 -5.73 -15.70 20.75
CA GLY A 189 -5.80 -16.62 21.89
C GLY A 189 -4.72 -17.69 21.88
N ASP A 190 -3.81 -17.70 20.90
CA ASP A 190 -2.66 -18.59 20.80
C ASP A 190 -1.38 -17.78 20.46
N LYS A 191 -0.25 -18.46 20.37
CA LYS A 191 1.01 -17.93 19.84
C LYS A 191 1.16 -18.32 18.38
N TYR A 192 1.36 -17.30 17.54
CA TYR A 192 1.52 -17.48 16.09
C TYR A 192 2.96 -17.13 15.68
N TYR A 193 3.54 -17.98 14.86
CA TYR A 193 4.91 -17.84 14.33
C TYR A 193 4.91 -17.57 12.84
N GLY A 194 3.78 -17.27 12.28
CA GLY A 194 3.62 -16.88 10.89
C GLY A 194 2.20 -17.07 10.39
N ALA A 195 1.99 -16.62 9.16
CA ALA A 195 0.72 -16.79 8.48
C ALA A 195 0.90 -16.75 6.97
N LYS A 196 -0.01 -17.43 6.26
CA LYS A 196 -0.08 -17.52 4.81
C LYS A 196 -1.49 -17.27 4.35
N ALA A 197 -1.63 -16.61 3.21
CA ALA A 197 -2.88 -16.57 2.46
C ALA A 197 -2.61 -16.29 0.98
N THR A 198 -3.57 -16.66 0.15
CA THR A 198 -3.65 -16.22 -1.24
C THR A 198 -4.71 -15.13 -1.34
N ILE A 199 -4.32 -13.96 -1.82
CA ILE A 199 -5.08 -12.71 -1.82
C ILE A 199 -5.50 -12.37 -3.25
N ASN A 200 -6.78 -12.23 -3.48
CA ASN A 200 -7.33 -11.79 -4.77
C ASN A 200 -6.93 -10.34 -5.05
N VAL A 201 -6.46 -10.04 -6.26
CA VAL A 201 -5.90 -8.73 -6.62
C VAL A 201 -6.88 -7.95 -7.48
N TRP A 202 -7.25 -6.75 -7.01
CA TRP A 202 -8.14 -5.83 -7.69
C TRP A 202 -7.51 -4.45 -7.85
N GLN A 203 -8.16 -3.59 -8.62
CA GLN A 203 -7.83 -2.16 -8.72
C GLN A 203 -9.06 -1.35 -8.28
N PRO A 204 -9.29 -1.21 -6.96
CA PRO A 204 -10.41 -0.48 -6.43
C PRO A 204 -10.38 0.99 -6.84
N LYS A 205 -11.57 1.58 -7.03
CA LYS A 205 -11.73 3.00 -7.26
C LYS A 205 -11.52 3.76 -5.95
N ILE A 206 -10.68 4.79 -5.97
CA ILE A 206 -10.44 5.71 -4.87
C ILE A 206 -11.19 7.02 -5.13
N GLU A 207 -11.98 7.50 -4.19
CA GLU A 207 -12.76 8.74 -4.35
C GLU A 207 -11.89 9.98 -4.12
N GLN A 208 -11.15 10.03 -3.02
CA GLN A 208 -10.32 11.18 -2.65
C GLN A 208 -8.83 10.82 -2.68
N ALA A 209 -7.99 11.74 -3.16
CA ALA A 209 -6.55 11.49 -3.31
C ALA A 209 -5.82 11.18 -1.99
N ASN A 210 -6.38 11.55 -0.85
CA ASN A 210 -5.85 11.26 0.49
C ASN A 210 -6.41 9.97 1.12
N GLU A 211 -7.19 9.22 0.37
CA GLU A 211 -7.70 7.90 0.73
C GLU A 211 -6.85 6.79 0.11
N PHE A 212 -7.02 5.59 0.60
CA PHE A 212 -6.45 4.38 0.02
C PHE A 212 -7.40 3.20 0.20
N SER A 213 -7.16 2.15 -0.57
CA SER A 213 -7.74 0.83 -0.37
C SER A 213 -6.64 -0.21 -0.47
N LEU A 214 -6.64 -1.15 0.45
CA LEU A 214 -5.65 -2.23 0.48
C LEU A 214 -6.28 -3.57 0.88
N SER A 215 -5.53 -4.63 0.62
CA SER A 215 -5.77 -5.99 1.10
C SER A 215 -4.46 -6.55 1.58
N GLN A 216 -4.43 -7.00 2.82
CA GLN A 216 -3.17 -7.38 3.47
C GLN A 216 -3.36 -8.46 4.54
N LEU A 217 -2.22 -8.99 4.96
CA LEU A 217 -2.00 -9.80 6.13
C LEU A 217 -1.33 -8.93 7.19
N TRP A 218 -1.81 -8.99 8.44
CA TRP A 218 -1.17 -8.40 9.63
C TRP A 218 -0.68 -9.48 10.58
N ILE A 219 0.55 -9.37 11.03
CA ILE A 219 1.14 -10.14 12.13
C ILE A 219 1.30 -9.19 13.31
N LEU A 220 0.56 -9.42 14.38
CA LEU A 220 0.39 -8.45 15.47
C LEU A 220 0.86 -9.00 16.83
N GLY A 221 1.47 -8.12 17.62
CA GLY A 221 1.85 -8.40 19.00
C GLY A 221 1.88 -7.13 19.83
N GLY A 222 1.55 -7.24 21.14
CA GLY A 222 1.48 -6.09 22.03
C GLY A 222 0.09 -5.47 22.13
N SER A 223 0.00 -4.29 22.75
CA SER A 223 -1.27 -3.62 23.04
C SER A 223 -1.63 -2.60 21.99
N PHE A 224 -2.84 -2.72 21.46
CA PHE A 224 -3.38 -1.75 20.51
C PHE A 224 -3.34 -0.33 21.08
N GLY A 225 -2.89 0.62 20.24
CA GLY A 225 -2.86 2.04 20.58
C GLY A 225 -1.68 2.53 21.43
N GLN A 226 -0.90 1.63 22.05
CA GLN A 226 0.22 1.99 22.92
C GLN A 226 1.58 1.53 22.38
N ASP A 227 1.76 0.23 22.28
CA ASP A 227 3.05 -0.40 21.98
C ASP A 227 2.93 -1.55 20.97
N LEU A 228 1.88 -1.55 20.16
CA LEU A 228 1.63 -2.53 19.13
C LEU A 228 2.84 -2.69 18.21
N ASN A 229 3.25 -3.92 18.01
CA ASN A 229 4.14 -4.33 16.94
C ASN A 229 3.31 -4.89 15.79
N SER A 230 3.63 -4.49 14.56
CA SER A 230 2.96 -4.99 13.37
C SER A 230 3.96 -5.29 12.26
N ILE A 231 3.75 -6.38 11.56
CA ILE A 231 4.32 -6.68 10.24
C ILE A 231 3.15 -6.86 9.28
N GLU A 232 3.17 -6.17 8.17
CA GLU A 232 2.05 -6.10 7.23
C GLU A 232 2.55 -6.32 5.80
N ALA A 233 1.80 -7.07 5.00
CA ALA A 233 2.10 -7.27 3.59
C ALA A 233 0.85 -7.57 2.77
N GLY A 234 0.80 -7.04 1.55
CA GLY A 234 -0.32 -7.20 0.66
C GLY A 234 -0.22 -6.33 -0.58
N TRP A 235 -1.37 -5.93 -1.11
CA TRP A 235 -1.43 -4.95 -2.18
C TRP A 235 -2.26 -3.73 -1.75
N GLN A 236 -1.97 -2.59 -2.37
CA GLN A 236 -2.70 -1.34 -2.11
C GLN A 236 -2.81 -0.47 -3.36
N VAL A 237 -3.87 0.35 -3.39
CA VAL A 237 -4.03 1.52 -4.25
C VAL A 237 -3.99 2.75 -3.34
N SER A 238 -2.96 3.60 -3.50
CA SER A 238 -2.71 4.73 -2.59
C SER A 238 -2.18 5.95 -3.37
N PRO A 239 -3.09 6.81 -3.89
CA PRO A 239 -2.68 7.98 -4.68
C PRO A 239 -1.81 8.97 -3.93
N ASP A 240 -2.01 9.15 -2.62
CA ASP A 240 -1.19 10.03 -1.79
C ASP A 240 0.27 9.55 -1.72
N LEU A 241 0.48 8.24 -1.63
CA LEU A 241 1.83 7.66 -1.51
C LEU A 241 2.54 7.60 -2.87
N TYR A 242 1.86 7.16 -3.93
CA TYR A 242 2.49 6.83 -5.20
C TYR A 242 2.23 7.83 -6.34
N GLY A 243 1.16 8.63 -6.24
CA GLY A 243 0.79 9.61 -7.27
C GLY A 243 -0.05 9.06 -8.42
N ASP A 244 -0.50 7.80 -8.30
CA ASP A 244 -1.33 7.10 -9.28
C ASP A 244 -2.33 6.15 -8.58
N ASN A 245 -3.17 5.49 -9.38
CA ASN A 245 -4.15 4.51 -8.93
C ASN A 245 -3.77 3.06 -9.28
N ASN A 246 -2.49 2.78 -9.50
CA ASN A 246 -2.04 1.41 -9.77
C ASN A 246 -2.09 0.57 -8.49
N THR A 247 -2.43 -0.70 -8.66
CA THR A 247 -2.33 -1.70 -7.57
C THR A 247 -0.88 -2.08 -7.38
N ARG A 248 -0.37 -1.95 -6.15
CA ARG A 248 1.05 -2.08 -5.84
C ARG A 248 1.29 -3.07 -4.70
N LEU A 249 2.29 -3.94 -4.86
CA LEU A 249 2.78 -4.79 -3.78
C LEU A 249 3.41 -3.93 -2.70
N PHE A 250 3.10 -4.17 -1.44
CA PHE A 250 3.69 -3.40 -0.36
C PHE A 250 3.97 -4.24 0.88
N THR A 251 4.85 -3.70 1.73
CA THR A 251 5.04 -4.10 3.12
C THR A 251 4.97 -2.88 4.02
N TYR A 252 4.62 -3.10 5.27
CA TYR A 252 4.74 -2.11 6.34
C TYR A 252 5.19 -2.79 7.63
N TRP A 253 5.80 -2.03 8.55
CA TRP A 253 6.09 -2.50 9.90
C TRP A 253 6.05 -1.35 10.89
N THR A 254 5.79 -1.68 12.15
CA THR A 254 5.95 -0.78 13.30
C THR A 254 6.27 -1.56 14.56
N SER A 255 6.93 -0.91 15.52
CA SER A 255 7.18 -1.47 16.85
C SER A 255 6.69 -0.57 17.99
N ASP A 256 5.88 0.44 17.67
CA ASP A 256 5.41 1.45 18.61
C ASP A 256 4.03 2.02 18.26
N ALA A 257 3.13 1.20 17.78
CA ALA A 257 1.77 1.57 17.38
C ALA A 257 1.75 2.77 16.40
N TYR A 258 2.57 2.73 15.35
CA TYR A 258 2.68 3.74 14.28
C TYR A 258 3.10 5.14 14.75
N GLN A 259 3.76 5.27 15.90
CA GLN A 259 4.12 6.58 16.45
C GLN A 259 5.36 7.17 15.79
N ALA A 260 6.47 6.44 15.80
CA ALA A 260 7.76 6.91 15.27
C ALA A 260 8.45 5.89 14.38
N THR A 261 8.35 4.59 14.72
CA THR A 261 9.01 3.50 14.00
C THR A 261 8.26 3.09 12.74
N GLY A 262 8.97 2.41 11.85
CA GLY A 262 8.40 1.76 10.68
C GLY A 262 8.11 2.68 9.50
N CYS A 263 7.80 2.02 8.39
CA CYS A 263 7.44 2.66 7.12
C CYS A 263 6.93 1.65 6.11
N TYR A 264 6.42 2.16 4.99
CA TYR A 264 6.14 1.38 3.80
C TYR A 264 7.43 0.94 3.10
N ASN A 265 7.44 -0.29 2.61
CA ASN A 265 8.44 -0.81 1.69
C ASN A 265 9.89 -0.61 2.19
N LEU A 266 10.74 -0.01 1.37
CA LEU A 266 12.12 0.34 1.69
C LEU A 266 12.31 1.85 1.95
N LEU A 267 11.24 2.55 2.38
CA LEU A 267 11.27 4.00 2.61
C LEU A 267 11.92 4.39 3.95
N CYS A 268 12.33 3.43 4.75
CA CYS A 268 13.19 3.59 5.94
C CYS A 268 13.96 2.30 6.20
N SER A 269 14.77 2.28 7.25
CA SER A 269 15.44 1.06 7.70
C SER A 269 14.45 0.11 8.39
N GLY A 270 14.68 -1.20 8.25
CA GLY A 270 13.88 -2.26 8.88
C GLY A 270 13.84 -3.53 8.06
N PHE A 271 13.04 -3.57 7.00
CA PHE A 271 12.99 -4.71 6.09
C PHE A 271 14.28 -4.83 5.28
N ILE A 272 14.97 -5.95 5.39
CA ILE A 272 16.17 -6.29 4.61
C ILE A 272 15.74 -7.13 3.42
N GLN A 273 15.80 -6.57 2.22
CA GLN A 273 15.48 -7.29 0.99
C GLN A 273 16.70 -8.07 0.48
N ILE A 274 16.46 -9.28 -0.02
CA ILE A 274 17.49 -10.13 -0.63
C ILE A 274 17.18 -10.52 -2.07
N ASN A 275 15.93 -10.41 -2.47
CA ASN A 275 15.44 -10.81 -3.78
C ASN A 275 15.72 -9.72 -4.83
N ASN A 276 16.18 -10.11 -6.01
CA ASN A 276 16.49 -9.20 -7.12
C ASN A 276 15.41 -9.12 -8.20
N GLN A 277 14.26 -9.79 -8.00
CA GLN A 277 13.21 -9.88 -9.01
C GLN A 277 11.93 -9.12 -8.64
N ILE A 278 11.68 -8.88 -7.35
CA ILE A 278 10.45 -8.23 -6.88
C ILE A 278 10.79 -6.90 -6.20
N ALA A 279 10.25 -5.81 -6.73
CA ALA A 279 10.41 -4.48 -6.16
C ALA A 279 9.23 -4.14 -5.22
N MET A 280 9.53 -3.80 -3.96
CA MET A 280 8.52 -3.30 -3.03
C MET A 280 7.99 -1.95 -3.50
N GLY A 281 6.68 -1.78 -3.52
CA GLY A 281 6.00 -0.56 -3.99
C GLY A 281 5.82 -0.46 -5.50
N ALA A 282 6.35 -1.39 -6.30
CA ALA A 282 6.08 -1.43 -7.73
C ALA A 282 4.68 -1.99 -8.03
N SER A 283 4.10 -1.55 -9.15
CA SER A 283 2.80 -2.02 -9.60
C SER A 283 2.82 -3.50 -9.96
N ILE A 284 1.71 -4.18 -9.68
CA ILE A 284 1.48 -5.58 -10.00
C ILE A 284 0.31 -5.70 -10.99
N PHE A 285 0.44 -6.61 -11.94
CA PHE A 285 -0.59 -6.88 -12.95
C PHE A 285 -0.53 -8.34 -13.44
N PRO A 286 -1.57 -8.84 -14.09
CA PRO A 286 -2.87 -8.20 -14.26
C PRO A 286 -3.69 -8.18 -12.96
N THR A 287 -4.73 -7.34 -12.93
CA THR A 287 -5.74 -7.31 -11.85
C THR A 287 -7.00 -8.04 -12.28
N SER A 288 -7.76 -8.53 -11.30
CA SER A 288 -9.05 -9.19 -11.50
C SER A 288 -10.09 -8.25 -12.11
N SER A 289 -11.05 -8.82 -12.80
CA SER A 289 -12.19 -8.10 -13.38
C SER A 289 -13.51 -8.76 -12.98
N TYR A 290 -14.54 -7.92 -12.80
CA TYR A 290 -15.87 -8.35 -12.41
C TYR A 290 -16.45 -9.34 -13.41
N SER A 291 -16.87 -10.52 -12.93
CA SER A 291 -17.32 -11.65 -13.74
C SER A 291 -16.36 -12.09 -14.85
N GLY A 292 -15.07 -11.72 -14.73
CA GLY A 292 -14.01 -12.04 -15.69
C GLY A 292 -12.87 -12.82 -15.06
N SER A 293 -11.67 -12.64 -15.61
CA SER A 293 -10.46 -13.31 -15.12
C SER A 293 -10.14 -12.89 -13.69
N GLN A 294 -9.74 -13.87 -12.88
CA GLN A 294 -9.34 -13.65 -11.49
C GLN A 294 -7.84 -13.89 -11.34
N TYR A 295 -7.19 -12.98 -10.64
CA TYR A 295 -5.75 -13.01 -10.35
C TYR A 295 -5.53 -12.88 -8.87
N ASP A 296 -4.56 -13.61 -8.35
CA ASP A 296 -4.24 -13.60 -6.93
C ASP A 296 -2.73 -13.69 -6.68
N ILE A 297 -2.31 -13.26 -5.50
CA ILE A 297 -0.94 -13.36 -4.99
C ILE A 297 -0.93 -14.20 -3.72
N SER A 298 0.07 -15.05 -3.54
CA SER A 298 0.30 -15.73 -2.27
C SER A 298 1.39 -15.02 -1.47
N ILE A 299 1.11 -14.78 -0.19
CA ILE A 299 2.07 -14.21 0.77
C ILE A 299 2.16 -15.15 1.95
N LEU A 300 3.41 -15.45 2.33
CA LEU A 300 3.75 -16.13 3.58
C LEU A 300 4.72 -15.24 4.36
N ILE A 301 4.40 -15.00 5.63
CA ILE A 301 5.30 -14.38 6.59
C ILE A 301 5.50 -15.37 7.71
N TRP A 302 6.77 -15.67 8.07
CA TRP A 302 7.05 -16.60 9.15
C TRP A 302 8.30 -16.21 9.93
N LYS A 303 8.36 -16.63 11.17
CA LYS A 303 9.50 -16.46 12.04
C LYS A 303 10.41 -17.67 11.92
N ASP A 304 11.65 -17.47 11.46
CA ASP A 304 12.66 -18.53 11.45
C ASP A 304 12.98 -18.96 12.89
N PRO A 305 12.74 -20.21 13.27
CA PRO A 305 12.93 -20.64 14.66
C PRO A 305 14.39 -20.62 15.13
N LYS A 306 15.36 -20.61 14.22
CA LYS A 306 16.79 -20.59 14.58
C LYS A 306 17.30 -19.18 14.85
N GLU A 307 17.03 -18.25 13.93
CA GLU A 307 17.60 -16.89 13.98
C GLU A 307 16.58 -15.87 14.52
N GLY A 308 15.32 -16.25 14.62
CA GLY A 308 14.25 -15.43 15.14
C GLY A 308 13.79 -14.29 14.23
N ASN A 309 14.34 -14.14 13.02
CA ASN A 309 13.94 -13.12 12.07
C ASN A 309 12.62 -13.48 11.39
N TRP A 310 11.82 -12.46 11.07
CA TRP A 310 10.56 -12.63 10.34
C TRP A 310 10.80 -12.55 8.85
N TRP A 311 10.62 -13.64 8.15
CA TRP A 311 10.82 -13.78 6.72
C TRP A 311 9.54 -13.55 5.94
N MET A 312 9.66 -13.05 4.71
CA MET A 312 8.55 -12.90 3.77
C MET A 312 8.83 -13.63 2.47
N GLN A 313 7.84 -14.40 2.00
CA GLN A 313 7.83 -15.03 0.68
C GLN A 313 6.62 -14.52 -0.11
N PHE A 314 6.84 -14.27 -1.40
CA PHE A 314 5.85 -13.88 -2.39
C PHE A 314 5.74 -14.99 -3.46
N GLY A 315 4.52 -15.43 -3.73
CA GLY A 315 4.31 -16.58 -4.60
C GLY A 315 4.93 -17.86 -4.00
N LYS A 316 5.31 -18.78 -4.88
CA LYS A 316 5.94 -20.04 -4.47
C LYS A 316 7.48 -19.93 -4.37
N ASP A 317 8.08 -19.03 -5.17
CA ASP A 317 9.50 -19.07 -5.47
C ASP A 317 10.32 -17.91 -4.91
N TYR A 318 9.67 -16.83 -4.48
CA TYR A 318 10.37 -15.58 -4.14
C TYR A 318 10.44 -15.34 -2.64
N VAL A 319 11.50 -15.79 -1.97
CA VAL A 319 11.84 -15.28 -0.63
C VAL A 319 12.35 -13.86 -0.81
N LEU A 320 11.59 -12.87 -0.32
CA LEU A 320 11.85 -11.45 -0.58
C LEU A 320 12.88 -10.86 0.35
N GLY A 321 12.87 -11.27 1.62
CA GLY A 321 13.72 -10.72 2.66
C GLY A 321 13.14 -10.96 4.05
N TYR A 322 13.60 -10.17 5.02
CA TYR A 322 13.22 -10.37 6.42
C TYR A 322 13.27 -9.08 7.23
N TRP A 323 12.52 -9.08 8.33
CA TRP A 323 12.63 -8.10 9.41
C TRP A 323 13.44 -8.73 10.56
N PRO A 324 14.57 -8.13 10.97
CA PRO A 324 15.33 -8.58 12.12
C PRO A 324 14.49 -8.56 13.41
N SER A 325 14.58 -9.60 14.22
CA SER A 325 13.77 -9.73 15.45
C SER A 325 13.99 -8.60 16.45
N PHE A 326 15.19 -8.01 16.49
CA PHE A 326 15.52 -6.92 17.41
C PHE A 326 14.74 -5.61 17.13
N LEU A 327 14.09 -5.49 15.96
CA LEU A 327 13.22 -4.35 15.67
C LEU A 327 11.98 -4.31 16.59
N PHE A 328 11.61 -5.44 17.16
CA PHE A 328 10.35 -5.66 17.84
C PHE A 328 10.56 -5.99 19.31
N SER A 329 9.63 -5.55 20.16
CA SER A 329 9.53 -5.97 21.55
C SER A 329 8.72 -7.25 21.69
N TYR A 330 7.49 -7.28 21.19
CA TYR A 330 6.57 -8.41 21.31
C TYR A 330 6.78 -9.45 20.20
N LEU A 331 6.89 -9.03 18.96
CA LEU A 331 7.17 -9.94 17.84
C LEU A 331 8.59 -10.52 17.88
N ALA A 332 9.44 -10.09 18.82
CA ALA A 332 10.68 -10.80 19.16
C ALA A 332 10.43 -12.23 19.63
N ASP A 333 9.31 -12.50 20.32
CA ASP A 333 8.87 -13.84 20.72
C ASP A 333 7.94 -14.47 19.69
N SER A 334 6.71 -13.98 19.60
CA SER A 334 5.65 -14.50 18.73
C SER A 334 4.59 -13.43 18.48
N ALA A 335 3.70 -13.66 17.53
CA ALA A 335 2.48 -12.89 17.39
C ALA A 335 1.40 -13.41 18.37
N SER A 336 0.57 -12.51 18.85
CA SER A 336 -0.63 -12.82 19.67
C SER A 336 -1.92 -12.80 18.87
N MET A 337 -1.88 -12.19 17.67
CA MET A 337 -3.00 -12.08 16.75
C MET A 337 -2.50 -12.08 15.31
N VAL A 338 -3.29 -12.65 14.42
CA VAL A 338 -3.09 -12.55 12.97
C VAL A 338 -4.41 -12.13 12.34
N GLU A 339 -4.35 -11.18 11.41
CA GLU A 339 -5.50 -10.67 10.71
C GLU A 339 -5.26 -10.69 9.19
N TRP A 340 -6.33 -10.85 8.43
CA TRP A 340 -6.34 -10.81 6.96
C TRP A 340 -7.57 -10.02 6.50
N GLY A 341 -7.44 -9.19 5.49
CA GLY A 341 -8.60 -8.53 4.90
C GLY A 341 -8.30 -7.21 4.24
N GLY A 342 -9.34 -6.39 4.11
CA GLY A 342 -9.32 -5.08 3.51
C GLY A 342 -9.32 -3.95 4.52
N GLU A 343 -8.69 -2.83 4.13
CA GLU A 343 -8.73 -1.57 4.86
C GLU A 343 -8.92 -0.42 3.86
N VAL A 344 -9.77 0.52 4.17
CA VAL A 344 -9.93 1.78 3.44
C VAL A 344 -9.84 2.96 4.41
N VAL A 345 -9.47 4.14 3.88
CA VAL A 345 -9.65 5.40 4.60
C VAL A 345 -10.89 6.09 4.10
N ASN A 346 -11.84 6.31 5.00
CA ASN A 346 -13.00 7.16 4.81
C ASN A 346 -12.64 8.57 5.30
N SER A 347 -12.36 9.48 4.38
CA SER A 347 -11.99 10.85 4.73
C SER A 347 -13.18 11.70 5.16
N GLN A 348 -14.43 11.18 5.01
CA GLN A 348 -15.69 11.87 5.26
C GLN A 348 -15.71 13.28 4.66
N ALA A 349 -15.27 13.40 3.43
CA ALA A 349 -15.30 14.66 2.72
C ALA A 349 -16.74 15.20 2.71
N ASP A 350 -16.91 16.43 3.15
CA ASP A 350 -18.21 17.08 3.30
C ASP A 350 -19.20 16.38 4.25
N GLY A 351 -18.67 15.56 5.19
CA GLY A 351 -19.47 14.82 6.19
C GLY A 351 -20.21 13.61 5.62
N VAL A 352 -19.89 13.18 4.41
CA VAL A 352 -20.50 12.04 3.72
C VAL A 352 -19.52 10.87 3.67
N HIS A 353 -20.03 9.65 3.82
CA HIS A 353 -19.20 8.45 3.68
C HIS A 353 -18.56 8.37 2.30
N THR A 354 -17.30 7.92 2.24
CA THR A 354 -16.58 7.76 0.97
C THR A 354 -17.19 6.68 0.08
N SER A 355 -17.07 6.84 -1.25
CA SER A 355 -17.30 5.79 -2.25
C SER A 355 -16.01 5.06 -2.65
N THR A 356 -14.94 5.21 -1.90
CA THR A 356 -13.72 4.41 -2.08
C THR A 356 -14.05 2.94 -1.89
N GLN A 357 -13.74 2.13 -2.90
CA GLN A 357 -14.06 0.71 -2.92
C GLN A 357 -13.08 -0.10 -2.08
N MET A 358 -13.56 -1.12 -1.38
CA MET A 358 -12.73 -2.14 -0.75
C MET A 358 -12.73 -3.40 -1.58
N GLY A 359 -11.54 -3.97 -1.83
CA GLY A 359 -11.40 -5.18 -2.65
C GLY A 359 -11.88 -4.94 -4.08
N SER A 360 -12.89 -5.69 -4.51
CA SER A 360 -13.56 -5.53 -5.81
C SER A 360 -14.55 -4.38 -5.87
N GLY A 361 -14.93 -3.81 -4.72
CA GLY A 361 -16.05 -2.88 -4.59
C GLY A 361 -17.42 -3.56 -4.51
N HIS A 362 -17.45 -4.88 -4.34
CA HIS A 362 -18.65 -5.71 -4.25
C HIS A 362 -18.72 -6.45 -2.93
N PHE A 363 -19.93 -6.73 -2.46
CA PHE A 363 -20.16 -7.41 -1.19
C PHE A 363 -19.86 -8.91 -1.24
N PRO A 364 -19.53 -9.56 -0.10
CA PRO A 364 -19.16 -10.97 -0.01
C PRO A 364 -20.15 -11.95 -0.62
N GLU A 365 -21.46 -11.69 -0.50
CA GLU A 365 -22.54 -12.54 -1.01
C GLU A 365 -22.56 -12.70 -2.53
N GLU A 366 -21.88 -11.83 -3.27
CA GLU A 366 -21.74 -11.96 -4.71
C GLU A 366 -20.80 -13.11 -5.12
N GLY A 367 -19.92 -13.57 -4.21
CA GLY A 367 -19.11 -14.76 -4.36
C GLY A 367 -17.99 -14.64 -5.39
N PHE A 368 -17.51 -15.80 -5.85
CA PHE A 368 -16.36 -15.91 -6.74
C PHE A 368 -16.56 -15.20 -8.07
N GLY A 369 -15.51 -14.50 -8.51
CA GLY A 369 -15.48 -13.72 -9.75
C GLY A 369 -16.09 -12.32 -9.62
N ARG A 370 -16.71 -12.00 -8.49
CA ARG A 370 -17.36 -10.72 -8.22
C ARG A 370 -16.85 -10.09 -6.94
N ALA A 371 -16.95 -10.78 -5.80
CA ALA A 371 -16.39 -10.34 -4.53
C ALA A 371 -14.89 -10.65 -4.45
N SER A 372 -14.16 -9.85 -3.71
CA SER A 372 -12.75 -10.11 -3.39
C SER A 372 -12.64 -11.23 -2.35
N TYR A 373 -11.54 -12.00 -2.39
CA TYR A 373 -11.34 -13.14 -1.49
C TYR A 373 -9.93 -13.25 -0.95
N PHE A 374 -9.84 -13.93 0.20
CA PHE A 374 -8.66 -14.61 0.69
C PHE A 374 -8.93 -16.11 0.71
N LYS A 375 -7.98 -16.93 0.25
CA LYS A 375 -8.09 -18.39 0.28
C LYS A 375 -6.81 -19.05 0.77
N GLY A 376 -6.89 -20.30 1.21
CA GLY A 376 -5.75 -21.02 1.75
C GLY A 376 -5.19 -20.31 2.98
N VAL A 377 -6.07 -19.80 3.85
CA VAL A 377 -5.69 -19.09 5.07
C VAL A 377 -5.10 -20.10 6.04
N GLN A 378 -3.85 -19.89 6.43
CA GLN A 378 -3.07 -20.76 7.28
C GLN A 378 -2.23 -19.95 8.27
N VAL A 379 -1.87 -20.56 9.40
CA VAL A 379 -0.97 -20.04 10.43
C VAL A 379 0.19 -20.97 10.67
N VAL A 380 1.31 -20.43 11.16
CA VAL A 380 2.47 -21.22 11.61
C VAL A 380 2.41 -21.35 13.14
N ASP A 381 2.43 -22.57 13.63
CA ASP A 381 2.40 -22.88 15.07
C ASP A 381 3.79 -22.88 15.72
N SER A 382 3.85 -23.15 17.03
CA SER A 382 5.09 -23.20 17.82
C SER A 382 6.06 -24.31 17.40
N SER A 383 5.57 -25.33 16.69
CA SER A 383 6.38 -26.42 16.14
C SER A 383 6.84 -26.15 14.70
N ASN A 384 6.65 -24.90 14.22
CA ASN A 384 6.94 -24.47 12.85
C ASN A 384 6.12 -25.22 11.79
N ASN A 385 4.91 -25.70 12.12
CA ASN A 385 4.00 -26.31 11.16
C ASN A 385 3.04 -25.26 10.59
N LEU A 386 2.86 -25.26 9.27
CA LEU A 386 1.87 -24.47 8.55
C LEU A 386 0.57 -25.26 8.41
N GLY A 387 -0.53 -24.72 8.91
CA GLY A 387 -1.82 -25.41 8.89
C GLY A 387 -3.00 -24.45 9.01
N ALA A 388 -4.21 -25.00 8.80
CA ALA A 388 -5.44 -24.23 8.98
C ALA A 388 -5.57 -23.72 10.43
N PRO A 389 -6.13 -22.50 10.63
CA PRO A 389 -6.38 -21.98 11.98
C PRO A 389 -7.27 -22.92 12.80
N ARG A 390 -6.87 -23.18 14.03
CA ARG A 390 -7.69 -23.95 14.98
C ARG A 390 -8.88 -23.12 15.44
N GLY A 391 -10.07 -23.70 15.47
CA GLY A 391 -11.29 -23.01 15.90
C GLY A 391 -11.95 -22.11 14.83
N GLY A 392 -11.37 -22.05 13.62
CA GLY A 392 -11.91 -21.23 12.53
C GLY A 392 -11.42 -19.78 12.58
N LEU A 393 -12.12 -18.91 11.84
CA LEU A 393 -11.82 -17.47 11.74
C LEU A 393 -12.90 -16.67 12.48
N GLY A 394 -12.50 -15.74 13.33
CA GLY A 394 -13.33 -14.60 13.70
C GLY A 394 -13.45 -13.63 12.53
N THR A 395 -14.51 -12.84 12.47
CA THR A 395 -14.69 -11.79 11.46
C THR A 395 -15.05 -10.47 12.14
N PHE A 396 -14.62 -9.36 11.55
CA PHE A 396 -14.88 -8.03 12.08
C PHE A 396 -15.03 -7.00 10.96
N THR A 397 -15.97 -6.09 11.12
CA THR A 397 -16.13 -4.88 10.33
C THR A 397 -16.74 -3.78 11.19
N GLU A 398 -16.34 -2.54 11.01
CA GLU A 398 -16.93 -1.39 11.68
C GLU A 398 -18.35 -1.09 11.18
N GLN A 399 -18.57 -1.33 9.86
CA GLN A 399 -19.85 -1.00 9.23
C GLN A 399 -20.17 -1.92 8.06
N SER A 400 -20.88 -3.03 8.33
CA SER A 400 -21.20 -4.07 7.35
C SER A 400 -22.05 -3.57 6.17
N SER A 401 -22.81 -2.49 6.34
CA SER A 401 -23.56 -1.86 5.26
C SER A 401 -22.68 -1.15 4.22
N CYS A 402 -21.42 -0.86 4.55
CA CYS A 402 -20.44 -0.23 3.67
C CYS A 402 -19.40 -1.21 3.14
N TYR A 403 -18.87 -2.05 4.05
CA TYR A 403 -17.89 -3.09 3.76
C TYR A 403 -18.16 -4.29 4.67
N ASP A 404 -18.23 -5.48 4.10
CA ASP A 404 -18.58 -6.70 4.83
C ASP A 404 -17.57 -7.82 4.59
N VAL A 405 -17.64 -8.88 5.44
CA VAL A 405 -16.77 -10.05 5.40
C VAL A 405 -17.54 -11.31 5.76
N GLN A 406 -17.36 -12.38 4.99
CA GLN A 406 -18.01 -13.68 5.21
C GLN A 406 -17.00 -14.81 5.04
N SER A 407 -16.77 -15.56 6.14
CA SER A 407 -15.81 -16.67 6.16
C SER A 407 -16.47 -18.01 5.83
N GLY A 408 -15.65 -18.95 5.34
CA GLY A 408 -16.06 -20.30 5.00
C GLY A 408 -14.88 -21.28 4.93
N SER A 409 -15.19 -22.53 4.67
CA SER A 409 -14.20 -23.57 4.43
C SER A 409 -14.73 -24.58 3.41
N ASN A 410 -13.88 -25.03 2.49
CA ASN A 410 -14.21 -26.10 1.54
C ASN A 410 -12.94 -26.90 1.16
N ALA A 411 -13.13 -27.98 0.41
CA ALA A 411 -12.02 -28.87 0.05
C ALA A 411 -11.02 -28.23 -0.94
N ASP A 412 -11.48 -27.31 -1.80
CA ASP A 412 -10.66 -26.73 -2.88
C ASP A 412 -9.81 -25.56 -2.37
N TRP A 413 -10.37 -24.73 -1.50
CA TRP A 413 -9.73 -23.50 -1.02
C TRP A 413 -9.23 -23.59 0.42
N GLY A 414 -9.55 -24.67 1.13
CA GLY A 414 -9.32 -24.74 2.57
C GLY A 414 -10.14 -23.69 3.32
N THR A 415 -9.55 -23.03 4.29
CA THR A 415 -10.14 -21.88 4.98
C THR A 415 -10.05 -20.66 4.10
N TYR A 416 -11.17 -19.95 3.91
CA TYR A 416 -11.28 -18.77 3.07
C TYR A 416 -12.30 -17.78 3.60
N PHE A 417 -12.31 -16.58 3.02
CA PHE A 417 -13.40 -15.62 3.20
C PHE A 417 -13.51 -14.71 1.98
N TYR A 418 -14.71 -14.19 1.76
CA TYR A 418 -14.99 -13.08 0.85
C TYR A 418 -15.12 -11.80 1.66
N TYR A 419 -14.73 -10.66 1.07
CA TYR A 419 -14.80 -9.36 1.73
C TYR A 419 -14.86 -8.23 0.70
N GLY A 420 -15.34 -7.07 1.14
CA GLY A 420 -15.36 -5.86 0.35
C GLY A 420 -16.67 -5.11 0.41
N GLY A 421 -16.80 -4.13 -0.46
CA GLY A 421 -17.99 -3.31 -0.60
C GLY A 421 -17.72 -2.01 -1.34
N PRO A 422 -18.77 -1.33 -1.79
CA PRO A 422 -18.68 -0.13 -2.64
C PRO A 422 -18.40 1.14 -1.84
N GLY A 423 -18.43 1.09 -0.49
CA GLY A 423 -18.52 2.27 0.34
C GLY A 423 -19.91 2.91 0.22
N ARG A 424 -19.94 4.22 0.04
CA ARG A 424 -21.21 4.98 -0.04
C ARG A 424 -22.17 4.38 -1.07
N SER A 425 -23.38 4.07 -0.59
CA SER A 425 -24.46 3.48 -1.35
C SER A 425 -25.80 3.83 -0.72
N SER A 426 -26.91 3.25 -1.19
CA SER A 426 -28.23 3.44 -0.56
C SER A 426 -28.28 2.91 0.87
N SER A 427 -27.47 1.91 1.22
CA SER A 427 -27.37 1.30 2.56
C SER A 427 -26.23 1.86 3.42
N CYS A 428 -25.31 2.63 2.83
CA CYS A 428 -24.14 3.24 3.47
C CYS A 428 -24.10 4.74 3.12
N GLN A 429 -24.58 5.60 4.03
CA GLN A 429 -24.68 7.05 3.83
C GLN A 429 -23.66 7.82 4.66
#